data_8edfd3634a90d1063dca6a6ec480bdac
#
_entry.id   8edfd3634a90d1063dca6a6ec480bdac
#
_cell.length_a   1.000
_cell.length_b   1.000
_cell.length_c   1.000
_cell.angle_alpha   90.00
_cell.angle_beta   90.00
_cell.angle_gamma   90.00
#
_symmetry.space_group_name_H-M   'P 1'
#
loop_
_entity.id
_entity.type
_entity.pdbx_description
1 polymer ?
#
loop_
_entity_poly.entity_id
_entity_poly.type
_entity_poly.pdbx_seq_one_letter_code
_entity_poly.pdbx_strand_id
1 'polypeptide(L)'
;MALFPVASEQPISRPAIANLTIIGLNVFMFLLEIILGDSFINSWAFTPAHLTAFFNGTGSFQAVLTIFTAMFMHASFSHIFGNMVFLWVFGQAIENAFGSRPYTTFYLVCGVAANMAQYLIDPNSTVPNLGASGAIAGVMGAYLALYPTSTIDLFVWPLSLFTHRDIRVPAWLMLGLWFAVQVTLGGNGMTEAGAAGGVAYFAHIGGFVTGLVLALLVRPDERRLLSAA
;
A
#
# COMPACT_ATOMS: atom_id res chain seq x y z
N MET A 1 -1.39 -2.84 -22.16
CA MET A 1 -1.74 -4.09 -21.48
C MET A 1 -1.87 -3.76 -20.00
N ALA A 2 -3.03 -3.95 -19.38
CA ALA A 2 -3.21 -3.74 -17.95
C ALA A 2 -3.20 -5.10 -17.25
N LEU A 3 -2.57 -5.18 -16.09
CA LEU A 3 -2.30 -6.40 -15.35
C LEU A 3 -2.76 -6.21 -13.91
N PHE A 4 -3.75 -7.00 -13.46
CA PHE A 4 -4.33 -6.88 -12.14
C PHE A 4 -4.34 -8.22 -11.43
N PRO A 5 -3.92 -8.32 -10.16
CA PRO A 5 -4.16 -9.50 -9.34
C PRO A 5 -5.67 -9.60 -9.07
N VAL A 6 -6.25 -10.79 -9.25
CA VAL A 6 -7.69 -11.00 -9.01
C VAL A 6 -7.96 -12.01 -7.91
N ALA A 7 -7.03 -12.92 -7.66
CA ALA A 7 -7.11 -13.89 -6.58
C ALA A 7 -5.72 -14.32 -6.11
N SER A 8 -5.65 -14.83 -4.88
CA SER A 8 -4.50 -15.55 -4.35
C SER A 8 -4.94 -16.95 -3.93
N GLU A 9 -4.02 -17.89 -4.00
CA GLU A 9 -4.27 -19.28 -3.61
C GLU A 9 -4.53 -19.47 -2.12
N GLN A 10 -4.22 -18.44 -1.31
CA GLN A 10 -4.36 -18.55 0.14
C GLN A 10 -5.84 -18.61 0.55
N PRO A 11 -6.27 -19.67 1.25
CA PRO A 11 -7.65 -19.82 1.66
C PRO A 11 -7.99 -18.78 2.74
N ILE A 12 -9.19 -18.20 2.62
CA ILE A 12 -9.74 -17.27 3.59
C ILE A 12 -10.64 -18.07 4.53
N SER A 13 -10.12 -18.42 5.71
CA SER A 13 -10.84 -19.22 6.69
C SER A 13 -11.85 -18.41 7.52
N ARG A 14 -11.69 -17.08 7.57
CA ARG A 14 -12.55 -16.14 8.34
C ARG A 14 -12.77 -14.87 7.55
N PRO A 15 -13.92 -14.19 7.73
CA PRO A 15 -14.12 -12.86 7.16
C PRO A 15 -13.02 -11.89 7.59
N ALA A 16 -12.37 -11.26 6.64
CA ALA A 16 -11.31 -10.28 6.88
C ALA A 16 -11.90 -8.89 7.19
N ILE A 17 -12.50 -8.76 8.39
CA ILE A 17 -13.31 -7.60 8.79
C ILE A 17 -12.47 -6.32 8.84
N ALA A 18 -11.23 -6.39 9.37
CA ALA A 18 -10.39 -5.21 9.45
C ALA A 18 -9.97 -4.73 8.05
N ASN A 19 -9.64 -5.65 7.15
CA ASN A 19 -9.30 -5.34 5.76
C ASN A 19 -10.50 -4.71 5.03
N LEU A 20 -11.68 -5.29 5.18
CA LEU A 20 -12.92 -4.72 4.62
C LEU A 20 -13.24 -3.34 5.20
N THR A 21 -13.00 -3.14 6.49
CA THR A 21 -13.17 -1.82 7.14
C THR A 21 -12.18 -0.80 6.57
N ILE A 22 -10.92 -1.17 6.37
CA ILE A 22 -9.91 -0.31 5.76
C ILE A 22 -10.31 0.04 4.32
N ILE A 23 -10.78 -0.93 3.52
CA ILE A 23 -11.31 -0.68 2.17
C ILE A 23 -12.48 0.32 2.25
N GLY A 24 -13.44 0.10 3.14
CA GLY A 24 -14.59 0.99 3.33
C GLY A 24 -14.19 2.42 3.71
N LEU A 25 -13.20 2.57 4.61
CA LEU A 25 -12.64 3.88 5.00
C LEU A 25 -11.98 4.59 3.81
N ASN A 26 -11.22 3.88 2.98
CA ASN A 26 -10.61 4.46 1.78
C ASN A 26 -11.68 4.94 0.78
N VAL A 27 -12.72 4.14 0.55
CA VAL A 27 -13.84 4.53 -0.33
C VAL A 27 -14.58 5.74 0.25
N PHE A 28 -14.86 5.76 1.56
CA PHE A 28 -15.50 6.88 2.22
C PHE A 28 -14.68 8.16 2.10
N MET A 29 -13.36 8.10 2.36
CA MET A 29 -12.47 9.26 2.22
C MET A 29 -12.44 9.76 0.79
N PHE A 30 -12.38 8.88 -0.19
CA PHE A 30 -12.40 9.27 -1.60
C PHE A 30 -13.71 9.97 -2.00
N LEU A 31 -14.86 9.54 -1.46
CA LEU A 31 -16.13 10.26 -1.65
C LEU A 31 -16.10 11.65 -1.02
N LEU A 32 -15.49 11.80 0.16
CA LEU A 32 -15.28 13.13 0.77
C LEU A 32 -14.37 14.02 -0.10
N GLU A 33 -13.30 13.47 -0.67
CA GLU A 33 -12.41 14.20 -1.59
C GLU A 33 -13.16 14.73 -2.82
N ILE A 34 -14.04 13.92 -3.41
CA ILE A 34 -14.89 14.35 -4.54
C ILE A 34 -15.83 15.49 -4.13
N ILE A 35 -16.42 15.43 -2.94
CA ILE A 35 -17.39 16.42 -2.46
C ILE A 35 -16.69 17.73 -2.03
N LEU A 36 -15.56 17.62 -1.32
CA LEU A 36 -14.88 18.77 -0.71
C LEU A 36 -13.79 19.39 -1.61
N GLY A 37 -13.34 18.66 -2.64
CA GLY A 37 -12.42 19.15 -3.66
C GLY A 37 -10.98 19.35 -3.23
N ASP A 38 -10.20 20.03 -4.07
CA ASP A 38 -8.75 20.15 -3.96
C ASP A 38 -8.28 20.82 -2.66
N SER A 39 -9.07 21.72 -2.10
CA SER A 39 -8.72 22.37 -0.82
C SER A 39 -8.62 21.36 0.33
N PHE A 40 -9.55 20.40 0.35
CA PHE A 40 -9.52 19.32 1.34
C PHE A 40 -8.31 18.40 1.10
N ILE A 41 -8.07 17.99 -0.15
CA ILE A 41 -6.95 17.13 -0.53
C ILE A 41 -5.63 17.79 -0.11
N ASN A 42 -5.40 19.04 -0.50
CA ASN A 42 -4.16 19.76 -0.16
C ASN A 42 -3.95 19.97 1.35
N SER A 43 -5.04 20.07 2.11
CA SER A 43 -4.97 20.26 3.57
C SER A 43 -4.61 18.96 4.32
N TRP A 44 -5.01 17.79 3.79
CA TRP A 44 -4.90 16.50 4.49
C TRP A 44 -3.96 15.51 3.83
N ALA A 45 -3.40 15.82 2.64
CA ALA A 45 -2.30 15.07 2.04
C ALA A 45 -1.00 15.31 2.82
N PHE A 46 -0.15 14.31 2.87
CA PHE A 46 1.15 14.41 3.53
C PHE A 46 2.14 15.17 2.65
N THR A 47 2.60 16.33 3.11
CA THR A 47 3.64 17.14 2.43
C THR A 47 4.88 17.19 3.29
N PRO A 48 6.02 16.60 2.84
CA PRO A 48 7.27 16.58 3.63
C PRO A 48 7.70 17.93 4.17
N ALA A 49 7.67 18.99 3.36
CA ALA A 49 8.05 20.34 3.78
C ALA A 49 7.21 20.86 4.96
N HIS A 50 5.92 20.48 5.06
CA HIS A 50 5.08 20.88 6.19
C HIS A 50 5.51 20.19 7.49
N LEU A 51 5.94 18.93 7.42
CA LEU A 51 6.48 18.22 8.59
C LEU A 51 7.82 18.82 9.03
N THR A 52 8.68 19.18 8.09
CA THR A 52 9.93 19.91 8.38
C THR A 52 9.66 21.26 9.04
N ALA A 53 8.69 22.03 8.54
CA ALA A 53 8.28 23.29 9.16
C ALA A 53 7.76 23.08 10.59
N PHE A 54 7.00 22.01 10.85
CA PHE A 54 6.54 21.65 12.19
C PHE A 54 7.73 21.40 13.14
N PHE A 55 8.72 20.60 12.74
CA PHE A 55 9.91 20.32 13.56
C PHE A 55 10.75 21.57 13.80
N ASN A 56 10.75 22.52 12.88
CA ASN A 56 11.44 23.81 13.04
C ASN A 56 10.64 24.87 13.86
N GLY A 57 9.46 24.48 14.38
CA GLY A 57 8.62 25.37 15.20
C GLY A 57 7.86 26.44 14.41
N THR A 58 7.81 26.35 13.07
CA THR A 58 7.12 27.29 12.18
C THR A 58 5.86 26.70 11.53
N GLY A 59 5.65 25.40 11.67
CA GLY A 59 4.52 24.67 11.08
C GLY A 59 3.43 24.28 12.09
N SER A 60 2.31 23.79 11.57
CA SER A 60 1.16 23.32 12.34
C SER A 60 1.31 21.85 12.74
N PHE A 61 0.75 21.44 13.88
CA PHE A 61 0.60 20.04 14.29
C PHE A 61 -0.21 19.20 13.28
N GLN A 62 -1.03 19.86 12.47
CA GLN A 62 -1.75 19.20 11.37
C GLN A 62 -0.80 18.40 10.45
N ALA A 63 0.43 18.87 10.23
CA ALA A 63 1.43 18.16 9.45
C ALA A 63 1.73 16.74 9.99
N VAL A 64 1.68 16.54 11.31
CA VAL A 64 1.83 15.22 11.93
C VAL A 64 0.60 14.35 11.67
N LEU A 65 -0.60 14.91 11.69
CA LEU A 65 -1.84 14.18 11.41
C LEU A 65 -1.91 13.72 9.95
N THR A 66 -1.32 14.50 9.03
CA THR A 66 -1.31 14.12 7.60
C THR A 66 -0.52 12.85 7.31
N ILE A 67 0.39 12.43 8.19
CA ILE A 67 1.08 11.13 8.08
C ILE A 67 0.05 9.97 8.07
N PHE A 68 -1.05 10.12 8.81
CA PHE A 68 -2.10 9.11 8.91
C PHE A 68 -3.22 9.34 7.90
N THR A 69 -3.69 10.58 7.73
CA THR A 69 -4.82 10.86 6.83
C THR A 69 -4.48 10.56 5.38
N ALA A 70 -3.27 10.89 4.94
CA ALA A 70 -2.80 10.62 3.60
C ALA A 70 -2.87 9.13 3.19
N MET A 71 -2.79 8.21 4.16
CA MET A 71 -2.88 6.77 3.93
C MET A 71 -4.28 6.29 3.47
N PHE A 72 -5.29 7.15 3.52
CA PHE A 72 -6.66 6.85 3.13
C PHE A 72 -7.16 7.72 1.96
N MET A 73 -6.32 8.62 1.45
CA MET A 73 -6.66 9.57 0.39
C MET A 73 -6.21 9.08 -0.99
N HIS A 74 -6.88 9.54 -2.05
CA HIS A 74 -6.60 9.09 -3.41
C HIS A 74 -6.81 10.18 -4.46
N ALA A 75 -5.82 10.39 -5.33
CA ALA A 75 -5.84 11.45 -6.35
C ALA A 75 -6.78 11.18 -7.54
N SER A 76 -7.24 9.94 -7.73
CA SER A 76 -8.06 9.57 -8.90
C SER A 76 -8.79 8.24 -8.71
N PHE A 77 -9.82 8.01 -9.54
CA PHE A 77 -10.54 6.73 -9.59
C PHE A 77 -9.63 5.53 -9.90
N SER A 78 -8.69 5.69 -10.82
CA SER A 78 -7.74 4.61 -11.14
C SER A 78 -6.80 4.31 -9.98
N HIS A 79 -6.43 5.35 -9.21
CA HIS A 79 -5.57 5.20 -8.04
C HIS A 79 -6.27 4.40 -6.92
N ILE A 80 -7.50 4.81 -6.54
CA ILE A 80 -8.24 4.06 -5.52
C ILE A 80 -8.59 2.66 -6.01
N PHE A 81 -9.02 2.49 -7.25
CA PHE A 81 -9.36 1.17 -7.79
C PHE A 81 -8.16 0.22 -7.71
N GLY A 82 -6.98 0.65 -8.17
CA GLY A 82 -5.77 -0.16 -8.07
C GLY A 82 -5.45 -0.54 -6.62
N ASN A 83 -5.46 0.43 -5.70
CA ASN A 83 -5.21 0.17 -4.29
C ASN A 83 -6.20 -0.83 -3.68
N MET A 84 -7.49 -0.68 -3.94
CA MET A 84 -8.51 -1.58 -3.38
C MET A 84 -8.40 -3.00 -3.94
N VAL A 85 -8.04 -3.17 -5.21
CA VAL A 85 -7.79 -4.49 -5.81
C VAL A 85 -6.62 -5.19 -5.10
N PHE A 86 -5.50 -4.50 -4.90
CA PHE A 86 -4.35 -5.10 -4.20
C PHE A 86 -4.67 -5.40 -2.74
N LEU A 87 -5.36 -4.49 -2.05
CA LEU A 87 -5.76 -4.68 -0.66
C LEU A 87 -6.77 -5.83 -0.52
N TRP A 88 -7.70 -5.97 -1.48
CA TRP A 88 -8.63 -7.08 -1.53
C TRP A 88 -7.91 -8.43 -1.65
N VAL A 89 -6.94 -8.54 -2.56
CA VAL A 89 -6.26 -9.81 -2.84
C VAL A 89 -5.28 -10.20 -1.72
N PHE A 90 -4.44 -9.25 -1.28
CA PHE A 90 -3.37 -9.56 -0.33
C PHE A 90 -3.76 -9.34 1.13
N GLY A 91 -4.59 -8.33 1.40
CA GLY A 91 -4.96 -7.94 2.76
C GLY A 91 -5.73 -9.01 3.51
N GLN A 92 -6.61 -9.73 2.81
CA GLN A 92 -7.41 -10.81 3.41
C GLN A 92 -6.51 -11.95 3.92
N ALA A 93 -5.51 -12.37 3.13
CA ALA A 93 -4.59 -13.43 3.53
C ALA A 93 -3.75 -13.01 4.74
N ILE A 94 -3.27 -11.76 4.77
CA ILE A 94 -2.44 -11.26 5.89
C ILE A 94 -3.29 -11.03 7.14
N GLU A 95 -4.53 -10.56 7.03
CA GLU A 95 -5.44 -10.50 8.18
C GLU A 95 -5.75 -11.90 8.73
N ASN A 96 -5.95 -12.89 7.86
CA ASN A 96 -6.16 -14.28 8.31
C ASN A 96 -4.94 -14.82 9.07
N ALA A 97 -3.72 -14.48 8.63
CA ALA A 97 -2.48 -14.90 9.30
C ALA A 97 -2.29 -14.21 10.66
N PHE A 98 -2.48 -12.90 10.72
CA PHE A 98 -2.19 -12.12 11.94
C PHE A 98 -3.37 -12.02 12.90
N GLY A 99 -4.61 -12.05 12.37
CA GLY A 99 -5.84 -11.64 13.04
C GLY A 99 -6.09 -10.14 12.95
N SER A 100 -7.36 -9.74 13.10
CA SER A 100 -7.84 -8.39 12.74
C SER A 100 -7.13 -7.26 13.50
N ARG A 101 -6.94 -7.36 14.82
CA ARG A 101 -6.28 -6.30 15.62
C ARG A 101 -4.80 -6.14 15.25
N PRO A 102 -3.95 -7.21 15.25
CA PRO A 102 -2.56 -7.08 14.81
C PRO A 102 -2.44 -6.61 13.36
N TYR A 103 -3.32 -7.07 12.47
CA TYR A 103 -3.34 -6.62 11.08
C TYR A 103 -3.59 -5.11 10.95
N THR A 104 -4.56 -4.56 11.69
CA THR A 104 -4.83 -3.12 11.68
C THR A 104 -3.60 -2.33 12.14
N THR A 105 -2.98 -2.74 13.25
CA THR A 105 -1.74 -2.10 13.74
C THR A 105 -0.61 -2.22 12.72
N PHE A 106 -0.44 -3.40 12.14
CA PHE A 106 0.56 -3.67 11.10
C PHE A 106 0.37 -2.74 9.88
N TYR A 107 -0.86 -2.61 9.37
CA TYR A 107 -1.19 -1.74 8.24
C TYR A 107 -0.81 -0.28 8.54
N LEU A 108 -1.19 0.23 9.71
CA LEU A 108 -0.88 1.59 10.14
C LEU A 108 0.63 1.82 10.28
N VAL A 109 1.35 0.89 10.90
CA VAL A 109 2.82 0.97 11.06
C VAL A 109 3.51 0.98 9.70
N CYS A 110 3.10 0.11 8.76
CA CYS A 110 3.64 0.10 7.41
C CYS A 110 3.40 1.42 6.67
N GLY A 111 2.20 2.01 6.82
CA GLY A 111 1.88 3.28 6.18
C GLY A 111 2.65 4.46 6.77
N VAL A 112 2.82 4.51 8.10
CA VAL A 112 3.67 5.51 8.75
C VAL A 112 5.12 5.36 8.29
N ALA A 113 5.66 4.14 8.27
CA ALA A 113 7.02 3.88 7.80
C ALA A 113 7.21 4.26 6.33
N ALA A 114 6.19 4.03 5.49
CA ALA A 114 6.18 4.45 4.09
C ALA A 114 6.29 5.97 3.94
N ASN A 115 5.44 6.73 4.64
CA ASN A 115 5.48 8.20 4.61
C ASN A 115 6.79 8.74 5.17
N MET A 116 7.35 8.10 6.22
CA MET A 116 8.65 8.48 6.76
C MET A 116 9.80 8.16 5.81
N ALA A 117 9.76 7.04 5.09
CA ALA A 117 10.77 6.74 4.06
C ALA A 117 10.77 7.80 2.96
N GLN A 118 9.59 8.24 2.49
CA GLN A 118 9.48 9.34 1.51
C GLN A 118 10.00 10.65 2.08
N TYR A 119 9.67 10.98 3.34
CA TYR A 119 10.16 12.16 4.04
C TYR A 119 11.68 12.20 4.13
N LEU A 120 12.32 11.09 4.50
CA LEU A 120 13.78 11.01 4.68
C LEU A 120 14.56 11.22 3.38
N ILE A 121 13.96 10.93 2.22
CA ILE A 121 14.60 11.14 0.91
C ILE A 121 14.59 12.62 0.52
N ASP A 122 13.47 13.31 0.73
CA ASP A 122 13.36 14.74 0.46
C ASP A 122 12.46 15.43 1.49
N PRO A 123 13.05 15.85 2.65
CA PRO A 123 12.32 16.54 3.71
C PRO A 123 11.74 17.90 3.31
N ASN A 124 12.24 18.49 2.22
CA ASN A 124 11.82 19.79 1.74
C ASN A 124 10.86 19.71 0.54
N SER A 125 10.48 18.52 0.14
CA SER A 125 9.52 18.33 -0.95
C SER A 125 8.19 19.01 -0.64
N THR A 126 7.74 19.85 -1.57
CA THR A 126 6.42 20.50 -1.53
C THR A 126 5.35 19.69 -2.28
N VAL A 127 5.72 18.54 -2.82
CA VAL A 127 4.79 17.66 -3.54
C VAL A 127 3.97 16.86 -2.52
N PRO A 128 2.63 16.96 -2.54
CA PRO A 128 1.77 16.19 -1.67
C PRO A 128 1.87 14.69 -1.98
N ASN A 129 2.03 13.89 -0.93
CA ASN A 129 1.99 12.43 -0.98
C ASN A 129 0.66 11.94 -0.38
N LEU A 130 -0.06 11.11 -1.11
CA LEU A 130 -1.32 10.52 -0.68
C LEU A 130 -1.56 9.17 -1.35
N GLY A 131 -2.18 8.26 -0.62
CA GLY A 131 -2.53 6.92 -1.09
C GLY A 131 -2.30 5.84 -0.04
N ALA A 132 -3.15 4.84 -0.07
CA ALA A 132 -3.01 3.64 0.74
C ALA A 132 -1.80 2.77 0.33
N SER A 133 -1.21 3.06 -0.83
CA SER A 133 -0.25 2.19 -1.53
C SER A 133 1.02 1.89 -0.73
N GLY A 134 1.48 2.81 0.12
CA GLY A 134 2.62 2.57 1.01
C GLY A 134 2.32 1.50 2.07
N ALA A 135 1.15 1.55 2.71
CA ALA A 135 0.70 0.52 3.65
C ALA A 135 0.41 -0.80 2.93
N ILE A 136 -0.20 -0.74 1.74
CA ILE A 136 -0.46 -1.92 0.88
C ILE A 136 0.85 -2.57 0.44
N ALA A 137 1.88 -1.79 0.13
CA ALA A 137 3.21 -2.30 -0.14
C ALA A 137 3.75 -3.11 1.05
N GLY A 138 3.50 -2.66 2.29
CA GLY A 138 3.79 -3.43 3.50
C GLY A 138 3.02 -4.75 3.57
N VAL A 139 1.74 -4.75 3.24
CA VAL A 139 0.91 -5.97 3.14
C VAL A 139 1.50 -6.94 2.10
N MET A 140 1.92 -6.43 0.94
CA MET A 140 2.58 -7.23 -0.12
C MET A 140 3.93 -7.78 0.34
N GLY A 141 4.73 -7.00 1.08
CA GLY A 141 5.99 -7.45 1.68
C GLY A 141 5.77 -8.58 2.68
N ALA A 142 4.74 -8.48 3.54
CA ALA A 142 4.35 -9.55 4.44
C ALA A 142 3.86 -10.79 3.68
N TYR A 143 3.08 -10.61 2.62
CA TYR A 143 2.62 -11.72 1.79
C TYR A 143 3.80 -12.46 1.17
N LEU A 144 4.80 -11.74 0.65
CA LEU A 144 6.02 -12.36 0.11
C LEU A 144 6.79 -13.13 1.19
N ALA A 145 6.87 -12.61 2.42
CA ALA A 145 7.57 -13.28 3.52
C ALA A 145 6.88 -14.56 3.96
N LEU A 146 5.54 -14.56 4.03
CA LEU A 146 4.76 -15.68 4.55
C LEU A 146 4.39 -16.73 3.48
N TYR A 147 4.15 -16.29 2.25
CA TYR A 147 3.61 -17.10 1.16
C TYR A 147 4.38 -16.96 -0.16
N PRO A 148 5.73 -17.10 -0.17
CA PRO A 148 6.55 -16.79 -1.36
C PRO A 148 6.23 -17.67 -2.56
N THR A 149 5.82 -18.91 -2.34
CA THR A 149 5.53 -19.90 -3.40
C THR A 149 4.05 -19.99 -3.77
N SER A 150 3.18 -19.30 -3.03
CA SER A 150 1.75 -19.25 -3.35
C SER A 150 1.53 -18.63 -4.73
N THR A 151 0.53 -19.11 -5.44
CA THR A 151 0.18 -18.58 -6.76
C THR A 151 -0.78 -17.40 -6.67
N ILE A 152 -0.58 -16.43 -7.56
CA ILE A 152 -1.45 -15.26 -7.75
C ILE A 152 -2.05 -15.37 -9.14
N ASP A 153 -3.37 -15.30 -9.23
CA ASP A 153 -4.08 -15.25 -10.49
C ASP A 153 -4.09 -13.80 -11.00
N LEU A 154 -3.54 -13.59 -12.20
CA LEU A 154 -3.44 -12.29 -12.86
C LEU A 154 -4.42 -12.20 -14.01
N PHE A 155 -5.32 -11.22 -13.94
CA PHE A 155 -6.12 -10.81 -15.07
C PHE A 155 -5.30 -9.91 -16.00
N VAL A 156 -5.16 -10.32 -17.25
CA VAL A 156 -4.37 -9.61 -18.28
C VAL A 156 -5.31 -9.01 -19.31
N TRP A 157 -5.57 -7.72 -19.22
CA TRP A 157 -6.42 -7.03 -20.20
C TRP A 157 -5.68 -6.81 -21.54
N PRO A 158 -6.27 -7.09 -22.70
CA PRO A 158 -7.58 -7.73 -22.93
C PRO A 158 -7.51 -9.27 -23.04
N LEU A 159 -6.33 -9.87 -22.87
CA LEU A 159 -6.09 -11.31 -23.14
C LEU A 159 -7.03 -12.23 -22.34
N SER A 160 -7.18 -11.99 -21.04
CA SER A 160 -8.03 -12.82 -20.18
C SER A 160 -9.51 -12.79 -20.59
N LEU A 161 -9.99 -11.69 -21.22
CA LEU A 161 -11.34 -11.62 -21.74
C LEU A 161 -11.57 -12.57 -22.93
N PHE A 162 -10.56 -12.71 -23.80
CA PHE A 162 -10.68 -13.57 -25.00
C PHE A 162 -10.39 -15.02 -24.68
N THR A 163 -9.47 -15.28 -23.74
CA THR A 163 -9.07 -16.64 -23.39
C THR A 163 -9.92 -17.22 -22.27
N HIS A 164 -10.67 -16.39 -21.51
CA HIS A 164 -11.37 -16.77 -20.27
C HIS A 164 -10.44 -17.44 -19.26
N ARG A 165 -9.15 -17.10 -19.28
CA ARG A 165 -8.13 -17.65 -18.37
C ARG A 165 -7.27 -16.55 -17.80
N ASP A 166 -7.03 -16.63 -16.50
CA ASP A 166 -6.04 -15.82 -15.81
C ASP A 166 -4.68 -16.50 -15.89
N ILE A 167 -3.63 -15.69 -15.82
CA ILE A 167 -2.25 -16.19 -15.78
C ILE A 167 -1.88 -16.42 -14.33
N ARG A 168 -1.44 -17.63 -14.01
CA ARG A 168 -0.94 -17.97 -12.66
C ARG A 168 0.55 -17.74 -12.57
N VAL A 169 0.95 -16.93 -11.59
CA VAL A 169 2.36 -16.66 -11.31
C VAL A 169 2.66 -16.83 -9.83
N PRO A 170 3.85 -17.31 -9.46
CA PRO A 170 4.23 -17.39 -8.05
C PRO A 170 4.41 -16.00 -7.45
N ALA A 171 4.04 -15.84 -6.17
CA ALA A 171 4.07 -14.57 -5.47
C ALA A 171 5.48 -13.93 -5.49
N TRP A 172 6.54 -14.73 -5.31
CA TRP A 172 7.91 -14.23 -5.34
C TRP A 172 8.26 -13.55 -6.67
N LEU A 173 7.74 -14.06 -7.80
CA LEU A 173 8.00 -13.47 -9.11
C LEU A 173 7.23 -12.17 -9.29
N MET A 174 5.92 -12.18 -9.03
CA MET A 174 5.08 -11.00 -9.20
C MET A 174 5.52 -9.86 -8.27
N LEU A 175 5.62 -10.14 -6.96
CA LEU A 175 5.93 -9.14 -5.95
C LEU A 175 7.40 -8.70 -6.01
N GLY A 176 8.31 -9.64 -6.35
CA GLY A 176 9.72 -9.33 -6.57
C GLY A 176 9.94 -8.40 -7.76
N LEU A 177 9.27 -8.67 -8.89
CA LEU A 177 9.32 -7.78 -10.07
C LEU A 177 8.68 -6.42 -9.77
N TRP A 178 7.52 -6.41 -9.09
CA TRP A 178 6.89 -5.16 -8.68
C TRP A 178 7.83 -4.32 -7.81
N PHE A 179 8.48 -4.94 -6.82
CA PHE A 179 9.44 -4.26 -5.95
C PHE A 179 10.67 -3.76 -6.71
N ALA A 180 11.23 -4.57 -7.61
CA ALA A 180 12.35 -4.18 -8.45
C ALA A 180 12.03 -2.94 -9.31
N VAL A 181 10.80 -2.85 -9.84
CA VAL A 181 10.31 -1.67 -10.55
C VAL A 181 10.30 -0.45 -9.64
N GLN A 182 9.80 -0.57 -8.37
CA GLN A 182 9.80 0.55 -7.43
C GLN A 182 11.22 1.06 -7.16
N VAL A 183 12.17 0.16 -6.94
CA VAL A 183 13.58 0.52 -6.69
C VAL A 183 14.20 1.21 -7.91
N THR A 184 13.98 0.67 -9.10
CA THR A 184 14.54 1.22 -10.34
C THR A 184 13.99 2.62 -10.64
N LEU A 185 12.66 2.79 -10.54
CA LEU A 185 12.03 4.07 -10.84
C LEU A 185 12.29 5.10 -9.74
N GLY A 186 12.34 4.68 -8.47
CA GLY A 186 12.72 5.55 -7.36
C GLY A 186 14.15 6.05 -7.49
N GLY A 187 15.09 5.16 -7.82
CA GLY A 187 16.49 5.52 -8.06
C GLY A 187 16.68 6.50 -9.22
N ASN A 188 15.98 6.31 -10.33
CA ASN A 188 16.01 7.23 -11.47
C ASN A 188 15.32 8.57 -11.18
N GLY A 189 14.23 8.58 -10.36
CA GLY A 189 13.52 9.78 -9.98
C GLY A 189 14.28 10.71 -9.04
N MET A 190 15.33 10.23 -8.36
CA MET A 190 16.24 11.08 -7.58
C MET A 190 17.05 12.05 -8.44
N THR A 191 17.22 11.75 -9.74
CA THR A 191 17.97 12.61 -10.68
C THR A 191 17.10 13.68 -11.35
N GLU A 192 15.77 13.51 -11.28
CA GLU A 192 14.77 14.44 -11.86
C GLU A 192 13.71 14.76 -10.79
N ALA A 193 14.05 15.65 -9.87
CA ALA A 193 13.12 16.06 -8.81
C ALA A 193 11.79 16.55 -9.40
N GLY A 194 10.74 15.73 -9.29
CA GLY A 194 9.36 16.06 -9.67
C GLY A 194 8.88 15.60 -11.05
N ALA A 195 9.70 14.93 -11.90
CA ALA A 195 9.32 14.65 -13.29
C ALA A 195 8.57 13.33 -13.52
N ALA A 196 8.60 12.37 -12.61
CA ALA A 196 8.00 11.05 -12.82
C ALA A 196 6.61 10.93 -12.18
N GLY A 197 5.61 11.62 -12.74
CA GLY A 197 4.19 11.22 -12.64
C GLY A 197 3.57 11.11 -11.23
N GLY A 198 4.12 11.73 -10.20
CA GLY A 198 3.47 11.81 -8.87
C GLY A 198 3.46 10.50 -8.05
N VAL A 199 4.26 9.50 -8.40
CA VAL A 199 4.36 8.24 -7.63
C VAL A 199 5.45 8.35 -6.56
N ALA A 200 5.08 8.11 -5.30
CA ALA A 200 6.00 8.09 -4.17
C ALA A 200 6.71 6.73 -4.04
N TYR A 201 7.69 6.48 -4.90
CA TYR A 201 8.38 5.18 -4.96
C TYR A 201 9.05 4.81 -3.64
N PHE A 202 9.65 5.76 -2.94
CA PHE A 202 10.30 5.48 -1.65
C PHE A 202 9.30 5.18 -0.54
N ALA A 203 8.08 5.70 -0.60
CA ALA A 203 7.01 5.26 0.28
C ALA A 203 6.66 3.79 0.03
N HIS A 204 6.60 3.34 -1.23
CA HIS A 204 6.37 1.94 -1.56
C HIS A 204 7.51 1.05 -1.07
N ILE A 205 8.77 1.45 -1.30
CA ILE A 205 9.95 0.71 -0.84
C ILE A 205 9.96 0.61 0.70
N GLY A 206 9.76 1.73 1.39
CA GLY A 206 9.73 1.78 2.85
C GLY A 206 8.62 0.93 3.45
N GLY A 207 7.41 1.02 2.90
CA GLY A 207 6.28 0.18 3.32
C GLY A 207 6.56 -1.30 3.10
N PHE A 208 7.01 -1.69 1.90
CA PHE A 208 7.28 -3.09 1.54
C PHE A 208 8.35 -3.72 2.44
N VAL A 209 9.48 -3.05 2.62
CA VAL A 209 10.58 -3.54 3.48
C VAL A 209 10.11 -3.65 4.93
N THR A 210 9.39 -2.65 5.44
CA THR A 210 8.83 -2.69 6.79
C THR A 210 7.90 -3.88 6.98
N GLY A 211 6.98 -4.10 6.04
CA GLY A 211 6.03 -5.20 6.12
C GLY A 211 6.70 -6.57 6.04
N LEU A 212 7.69 -6.72 5.15
CA LEU A 212 8.47 -7.94 5.03
C LEU A 212 9.21 -8.26 6.34
N VAL A 213 9.92 -7.27 6.90
CA VAL A 213 10.69 -7.44 8.14
C VAL A 213 9.77 -7.75 9.32
N LEU A 214 8.66 -7.01 9.47
CA LEU A 214 7.70 -7.26 10.55
C LEU A 214 7.08 -8.65 10.46
N ALA A 215 6.76 -9.14 9.26
CA ALA A 215 6.21 -10.48 9.08
C ALA A 215 7.20 -11.59 9.44
N LEU A 216 8.49 -11.37 9.21
CA LEU A 216 9.54 -12.30 9.62
C LEU A 216 9.78 -12.29 11.13
N LEU A 217 9.58 -11.15 11.81
CA LEU A 217 9.78 -11.00 13.26
C LEU A 217 8.54 -11.43 14.06
N VAL A 218 7.35 -11.04 13.61
CA VAL A 218 6.07 -11.37 14.24
C VAL A 218 5.57 -12.66 13.61
N ARG A 219 6.08 -13.82 14.03
CA ARG A 219 5.60 -15.10 13.52
C ARG A 219 4.09 -15.21 13.74
N PRO A 220 3.29 -15.38 12.67
CA PRO A 220 1.87 -15.64 12.83
C PRO A 220 1.68 -16.92 13.65
N ASP A 221 0.55 -17.01 14.36
CA ASP A 221 0.17 -18.24 15.08
C ASP A 221 0.11 -19.40 14.06
N GLU A 222 1.01 -20.39 14.23
CA GLU A 222 1.10 -21.56 13.34
C GLU A 222 -0.24 -22.28 13.20
N ARG A 223 -1.08 -22.26 14.26
CA ARG A 223 -2.44 -22.81 14.21
C ARG A 223 -3.34 -22.08 13.21
N ARG A 224 -3.11 -20.78 12.99
CA ARG A 224 -3.86 -19.98 11.99
C ARG A 224 -3.39 -20.27 10.57
N LEU A 225 -2.10 -20.51 10.39
CA LEU A 225 -1.55 -20.90 9.08
C LEU A 225 -2.02 -22.30 8.67
N LEU A 226 -2.08 -23.25 9.63
CA LEU A 226 -2.52 -24.63 9.38
C LEU A 226 -4.04 -24.79 9.22
N SER A 227 -4.84 -23.90 9.81
CA SER A 227 -6.31 -23.91 9.62
C SER A 227 -6.75 -23.35 8.27
N ALA A 228 -5.82 -22.80 7.51
CA ALA A 228 -6.01 -22.24 6.18
C ALA A 228 -5.51 -23.19 5.05
N ALA A 229 -4.82 -24.28 5.40
CA ALA A 229 -4.40 -25.34 4.48
C ALA A 229 -5.39 -26.51 4.47
#